data_dd17d2359aabb0d3af3f97c6dc51a9fa
#
_entry.id   dd17d2359aabb0d3af3f97c6dc51a9fa
#
_cell.length_a   1.000
_cell.length_b   1.000
_cell.length_c   1.000
_cell.angle_alpha   90.00
_cell.angle_beta   90.00
_cell.angle_gamma   90.00
#
_symmetry.space_group_name_H-M   'P 1'
#
loop_
_entity.id
_entity.type
_entity.pdbx_description
1 polymer ?
#
loop_
_entity_poly.entity_id
_entity_poly.type
_entity_poly.pdbx_seq_one_letter_code
_entity_poly.pdbx_strand_id
1 'polypeptide(L)'
;ASLQDSLGGIRVVQSFANEDIEIDKFNHSNMEFLESKKDNYRVMGTFQGGNNFFQGLLYVTIIVFGGLFIANGDLNPIVLATFALYINVFVSPIEVLVEFTEMFQKGFSGFRRFEEVMNEIPEIQDAKDAKDLKDVSGNIDFDHVSFQYNDNEKVIDDVNLHIKAGEKIALVGPSGSGKTTLCSLLSRFYDVTNGSISIDGQNIKNVTLKSLRSNIGLVQQDVYLFTGTIEQNIAYGRPGASHEEIVEAAKKANIHDFIMSLPEGYDTFCGERGTRLSGGQKQRISIARVFLKNPKILILDEATSALDNESERIIQKSLEDLSKDRTCITIAHRLSTIRNADEIVVIDATGMHERG
;
A
#
# COMPACT_ATOMS: atom_id res chain seq x y z
N ALA A 1 13.54 2.70 12.02
CA ALA A 1 13.84 1.82 10.88
C ALA A 1 14.61 0.59 11.35
N SER A 2 15.87 0.71 11.88
CA SER A 2 16.71 -0.44 12.27
C SER A 2 16.02 -1.41 13.24
N LEU A 3 15.42 -0.93 14.32
CA LEU A 3 14.70 -1.77 15.30
C LEU A 3 13.50 -2.50 14.66
N GLN A 4 12.77 -1.84 13.78
CA GLN A 4 11.63 -2.43 13.08
C GLN A 4 12.06 -3.54 12.10
N ASP A 5 13.21 -3.35 11.45
CA ASP A 5 13.81 -4.32 10.55
C ASP A 5 14.23 -5.59 11.31
N SER A 6 15.01 -5.41 12.38
CA SER A 6 15.46 -6.53 13.23
C SER A 6 14.30 -7.31 13.87
N LEU A 7 13.26 -6.60 14.37
CA LEU A 7 12.08 -7.25 14.94
C LEU A 7 11.21 -7.92 13.87
N GLY A 8 11.11 -7.32 12.67
CA GLY A 8 10.39 -7.93 11.55
C GLY A 8 11.05 -9.24 11.09
N GLY A 9 12.37 -9.30 11.12
CA GLY A 9 13.21 -10.44 10.76
C GLY A 9 13.60 -11.36 11.93
N ILE A 10 13.01 -11.24 13.13
CA ILE A 10 13.49 -11.90 14.36
C ILE A 10 13.65 -13.41 14.22
N ARG A 11 12.75 -14.07 13.49
CA ARG A 11 12.85 -15.53 13.25
C ARG A 11 14.08 -15.89 12.43
N VAL A 12 14.48 -15.04 11.50
CA VAL A 12 15.69 -15.25 10.69
C VAL A 12 16.91 -15.05 11.58
N VAL A 13 16.96 -13.98 12.36
CA VAL A 13 18.04 -13.70 13.31
C VAL A 13 18.27 -14.90 14.24
N GLN A 14 17.19 -15.39 14.85
CA GLN A 14 17.25 -16.55 15.76
C GLN A 14 17.61 -17.85 15.05
N SER A 15 17.16 -18.07 13.82
CA SER A 15 17.47 -19.28 13.06
C SER A 15 18.97 -19.40 12.70
N PHE A 16 19.66 -18.27 12.62
CA PHE A 16 21.11 -18.20 12.35
C PHE A 16 21.93 -17.93 13.62
N ALA A 17 21.29 -17.80 14.81
CA ALA A 17 21.95 -17.43 16.07
C ALA A 17 22.81 -16.16 15.96
N ASN A 18 22.29 -15.13 15.28
CA ASN A 18 22.99 -13.87 14.99
C ASN A 18 22.45 -12.71 15.85
N GLU A 19 21.95 -12.97 17.05
CA GLU A 19 21.40 -11.96 17.96
C GLU A 19 22.45 -10.88 18.30
N ASP A 20 23.71 -11.30 18.54
CA ASP A 20 24.78 -10.36 18.87
C ASP A 20 25.06 -9.37 17.72
N ILE A 21 25.00 -9.83 16.46
CA ILE A 21 25.20 -8.98 15.29
C ILE A 21 24.08 -7.90 15.21
N GLU A 22 22.84 -8.29 15.47
CA GLU A 22 21.72 -7.34 15.45
C GLU A 22 21.78 -6.37 16.65
N ILE A 23 22.24 -6.83 17.82
CA ILE A 23 22.48 -5.96 18.98
C ILE A 23 23.57 -4.93 18.66
N ASP A 24 24.67 -5.32 18.05
CA ASP A 24 25.74 -4.40 17.66
C ASP A 24 25.28 -3.38 16.61
N LYS A 25 24.51 -3.82 15.62
CA LYS A 25 23.91 -2.95 14.61
C LYS A 25 22.94 -1.92 15.24
N PHE A 26 22.12 -2.39 16.19
CA PHE A 26 21.22 -1.51 16.96
C PHE A 26 22.03 -0.51 17.79
N ASN A 27 23.07 -0.97 18.50
CA ASN A 27 23.92 -0.10 19.33
C ASN A 27 24.61 0.98 18.49
N HIS A 28 25.10 0.64 17.29
CA HIS A 28 25.68 1.61 16.37
C HIS A 28 24.66 2.69 15.97
N SER A 29 23.49 2.30 15.50
CA SER A 29 22.41 3.24 15.14
C SER A 29 21.93 4.07 16.34
N ASN A 30 21.89 3.47 17.53
CA ASN A 30 21.51 4.16 18.77
C ASN A 30 22.57 5.20 19.20
N MET A 31 23.86 4.91 18.98
CA MET A 31 24.94 5.87 19.24
C MET A 31 24.86 7.08 18.30
N GLU A 32 24.61 6.87 17.01
CA GLU A 32 24.42 7.95 16.04
C GLU A 32 23.22 8.84 16.45
N PHE A 33 22.10 8.21 16.85
CA PHE A 33 20.93 8.92 17.36
C PHE A 33 21.26 9.72 18.62
N LEU A 34 22.01 9.11 19.56
CA LEU A 34 22.42 9.78 20.79
C LEU A 34 23.30 10.99 20.52
N GLU A 35 24.25 10.90 19.60
CA GLU A 35 25.13 12.03 19.22
C GLU A 35 24.30 13.17 18.60
N SER A 36 23.42 12.84 17.66
CA SER A 36 22.51 13.82 17.06
C SER A 36 21.62 14.51 18.12
N LYS A 37 21.14 13.74 19.11
CA LYS A 37 20.37 14.30 20.23
C LYS A 37 21.20 15.18 21.15
N LYS A 38 22.43 14.78 21.46
CA LYS A 38 23.37 15.59 22.26
C LYS A 38 23.65 16.96 21.63
N ASP A 39 23.89 16.97 20.31
CA ASP A 39 24.12 18.21 19.59
C ASP A 39 22.89 19.11 19.59
N ASN A 40 21.71 18.56 19.38
CA ASN A 40 20.45 19.29 19.45
C ASN A 40 20.24 19.88 20.84
N TYR A 41 20.40 19.06 21.90
CA TYR A 41 20.25 19.56 23.29
C TYR A 41 21.33 20.55 23.69
N ARG A 42 22.55 20.46 23.15
CA ARG A 42 23.60 21.46 23.36
C ARG A 42 23.22 22.80 22.78
N VAL A 43 22.70 22.83 21.55
CA VAL A 43 22.21 24.07 20.92
C VAL A 43 21.03 24.64 21.70
N MET A 44 20.04 23.81 22.05
CA MET A 44 18.90 24.25 22.89
C MET A 44 19.35 24.78 24.25
N GLY A 45 20.25 24.07 24.94
CA GLY A 45 20.76 24.48 26.23
C GLY A 45 21.53 25.82 26.17
N THR A 46 22.32 26.01 25.10
CA THR A 46 23.03 27.29 24.88
C THR A 46 22.05 28.42 24.61
N PHE A 47 21.04 28.21 23.80
CA PHE A 47 20.00 29.17 23.50
C PHE A 47 19.21 29.55 24.78
N GLN A 48 18.71 28.54 25.51
CA GLN A 48 17.94 28.75 26.73
C GLN A 48 18.78 29.44 27.83
N GLY A 49 20.04 29.01 27.99
CA GLY A 49 20.97 29.62 28.92
C GLY A 49 21.26 31.07 28.57
N GLY A 50 21.45 31.40 27.29
CA GLY A 50 21.61 32.76 26.80
C GLY A 50 20.37 33.61 27.06
N ASN A 51 19.18 33.09 26.75
CA ASN A 51 17.92 33.78 26.99
C ASN A 51 17.73 34.13 28.48
N ASN A 52 17.91 33.15 29.37
CA ASN A 52 17.80 33.35 30.82
C ASN A 52 18.85 34.34 31.34
N PHE A 53 20.07 34.34 30.81
CA PHE A 53 21.11 35.29 31.18
C PHE A 53 20.71 36.71 30.81
N PHE A 54 20.24 36.96 29.59
CA PHE A 54 19.82 38.30 29.17
C PHE A 54 18.58 38.79 29.93
N GLN A 55 17.63 37.93 30.25
CA GLN A 55 16.48 38.25 31.08
C GLN A 55 16.93 38.65 32.51
N GLY A 56 17.83 37.85 33.11
CA GLY A 56 18.41 38.18 34.42
C GLY A 56 19.16 39.50 34.41
N LEU A 57 19.96 39.76 33.35
CA LEU A 57 20.67 41.03 33.20
C LEU A 57 19.72 42.21 33.06
N LEU A 58 18.65 42.07 32.28
CA LEU A 58 17.59 43.10 32.16
C LEU A 58 16.97 43.41 33.51
N TYR A 59 16.61 42.38 34.29
CA TYR A 59 16.02 42.52 35.60
C TYR A 59 16.96 43.26 36.58
N VAL A 60 18.24 42.84 36.68
CA VAL A 60 19.24 43.48 37.52
C VAL A 60 19.47 44.91 37.08
N THR A 61 19.56 45.20 35.80
CA THR A 61 19.74 46.57 35.27
C THR A 61 18.60 47.48 35.69
N ILE A 62 17.36 47.05 35.60
CA ILE A 62 16.19 47.83 35.99
C ILE A 62 16.19 48.12 37.50
N ILE A 63 16.52 47.10 38.31
CA ILE A 63 16.59 47.31 39.79
C ILE A 63 17.71 48.27 40.17
N VAL A 64 18.91 48.11 39.59
CA VAL A 64 20.05 48.95 39.90
C VAL A 64 19.84 50.44 39.49
N PHE A 65 19.46 50.64 38.21
CA PHE A 65 19.23 52.02 37.73
C PHE A 65 17.98 52.64 38.36
N GLY A 66 16.89 51.83 38.52
CA GLY A 66 15.70 52.30 39.23
C GLY A 66 15.99 52.71 40.69
N GLY A 67 16.85 51.95 41.40
CA GLY A 67 17.32 52.27 42.72
C GLY A 67 18.12 53.58 42.74
N LEU A 68 19.01 53.80 41.76
CA LEU A 68 19.76 55.08 41.63
C LEU A 68 18.83 56.29 41.40
N PHE A 69 17.81 56.15 40.54
CA PHE A 69 16.82 57.21 40.31
C PHE A 69 15.98 57.51 41.56
N ILE A 70 15.66 56.48 42.36
CA ILE A 70 14.99 56.70 43.65
C ILE A 70 15.91 57.49 44.62
N ALA A 71 17.21 57.11 44.70
CA ALA A 71 18.18 57.76 45.54
C ALA A 71 18.39 59.27 45.18
N ASN A 72 18.28 59.58 43.88
CA ASN A 72 18.36 60.98 43.39
C ASN A 72 17.02 61.76 43.51
N GLY A 73 15.94 61.07 43.92
CA GLY A 73 14.63 61.69 44.06
C GLY A 73 13.81 61.77 42.75
N ASP A 74 14.31 61.18 41.68
CA ASP A 74 13.69 61.25 40.34
C ASP A 74 12.61 60.21 40.14
N LEU A 75 12.52 59.12 40.97
CA LEU A 75 11.58 58.02 40.82
C LEU A 75 10.94 57.63 42.16
N ASN A 76 9.64 57.39 42.15
CA ASN A 76 8.92 56.84 43.30
C ASN A 76 9.15 55.32 43.43
N PRO A 77 9.44 54.75 44.62
CA PRO A 77 9.62 53.32 44.85
C PRO A 77 8.46 52.45 44.36
N ILE A 78 7.22 52.94 44.43
CA ILE A 78 6.03 52.24 43.95
C ILE A 78 6.10 52.02 42.43
N VAL A 79 6.61 53.01 41.70
CA VAL A 79 6.75 52.91 40.22
C VAL A 79 7.80 51.88 39.87
N LEU A 80 8.93 51.78 40.58
CA LEU A 80 9.94 50.75 40.35
C LEU A 80 9.37 49.33 40.61
N ALA A 81 8.62 49.14 41.71
CA ALA A 81 7.96 47.87 42.02
C ALA A 81 6.96 47.50 40.93
N THR A 82 6.17 48.42 40.40
CA THR A 82 5.25 48.24 39.31
C THR A 82 5.99 47.85 38.02
N PHE A 83 7.12 48.52 37.73
CA PHE A 83 7.95 48.21 36.56
C PHE A 83 8.55 46.80 36.63
N ALA A 84 9.02 46.38 37.81
CA ALA A 84 9.55 45.05 38.03
C ALA A 84 8.49 43.95 37.81
N LEU A 85 7.23 44.18 38.17
CA LEU A 85 6.12 43.28 37.86
C LEU A 85 5.82 43.22 36.37
N TYR A 86 5.86 44.37 35.69
CA TYR A 86 5.59 44.43 34.25
C TYR A 86 6.66 43.74 33.38
N ILE A 87 7.93 43.60 33.85
CA ILE A 87 8.98 42.91 33.11
C ILE A 87 8.52 41.49 32.74
N ASN A 88 8.01 40.75 33.72
CA ASN A 88 7.53 39.37 33.47
C ASN A 88 6.35 39.35 32.51
N VAL A 89 5.45 40.36 32.58
CA VAL A 89 4.30 40.46 31.67
C VAL A 89 4.75 40.73 30.23
N PHE A 90 5.87 41.43 29.99
CA PHE A 90 6.41 41.69 28.66
C PHE A 90 7.33 40.57 28.14
N VAL A 91 8.06 39.89 29.01
CA VAL A 91 8.99 38.81 28.61
C VAL A 91 8.24 37.54 28.25
N SER A 92 7.21 37.18 29.01
CA SER A 92 6.43 35.95 28.77
C SER A 92 5.84 35.82 27.32
N PRO A 93 5.22 36.87 26.74
CA PRO A 93 4.78 36.81 25.34
C PRO A 93 5.91 36.59 24.33
N ILE A 94 7.13 37.10 24.63
CA ILE A 94 8.28 36.90 23.74
C ILE A 94 8.72 35.42 23.76
N GLU A 95 8.75 34.80 24.93
CA GLU A 95 9.03 33.37 25.07
C GLU A 95 8.00 32.52 24.32
N VAL A 96 6.71 32.83 24.48
CA VAL A 96 5.62 32.16 23.75
C VAL A 96 5.77 32.32 22.24
N LEU A 97 6.19 33.49 21.75
CA LEU A 97 6.43 33.70 20.31
C LEU A 97 7.60 32.88 19.80
N VAL A 98 8.66 32.70 20.58
CA VAL A 98 9.80 31.85 20.22
C VAL A 98 9.38 30.40 20.16
N GLU A 99 8.67 29.88 21.15
CA GLU A 99 8.13 28.52 21.17
C GLU A 99 7.12 28.28 20.02
N PHE A 100 6.26 29.26 19.75
CA PHE A 100 5.31 29.22 18.64
C PHE A 100 6.04 29.11 17.31
N THR A 101 7.16 29.79 17.10
CA THR A 101 7.94 29.72 15.87
C THR A 101 8.46 28.29 15.62
N GLU A 102 8.96 27.63 16.68
CA GLU A 102 9.41 26.24 16.58
C GLU A 102 8.24 25.28 16.27
N MET A 103 7.11 25.45 16.97
CA MET A 103 5.90 24.67 16.75
C MET A 103 5.35 24.89 15.33
N PHE A 104 5.33 26.13 14.87
CA PHE A 104 4.89 26.49 13.52
C PHE A 104 5.76 25.85 12.44
N GLN A 105 7.09 25.88 12.58
CA GLN A 105 8.01 25.22 11.63
C GLN A 105 7.76 23.71 11.55
N LYS A 106 7.58 23.04 12.70
CA LYS A 106 7.25 21.59 12.75
C LYS A 106 5.89 21.30 12.10
N GLY A 107 4.89 22.12 12.43
CA GLY A 107 3.55 21.99 11.85
C GLY A 107 3.53 22.22 10.35
N PHE A 108 4.23 23.25 9.87
CA PHE A 108 4.34 23.58 8.46
C PHE A 108 5.08 22.49 7.67
N SER A 109 6.15 21.92 8.25
CA SER A 109 6.84 20.77 7.62
C SER A 109 5.94 19.54 7.50
N GLY A 110 5.11 19.27 8.51
CA GLY A 110 4.10 18.20 8.45
C GLY A 110 3.02 18.49 7.40
N PHE A 111 2.55 19.73 7.32
CA PHE A 111 1.57 20.16 6.32
C PHE A 111 2.11 20.06 4.89
N ARG A 112 3.37 20.45 4.63
CA ARG A 112 4.00 20.25 3.31
C ARG A 112 4.01 18.80 2.87
N ARG A 113 4.35 17.86 3.78
CA ARG A 113 4.32 16.43 3.45
C ARG A 113 2.91 15.94 3.13
N PHE A 114 1.91 16.45 3.85
CA PHE A 114 0.51 16.17 3.54
C PHE A 114 0.13 16.72 2.15
N GLU A 115 0.51 17.96 1.85
CA GLU A 115 0.26 18.61 0.57
C GLU A 115 0.96 17.87 -0.59
N GLU A 116 2.21 17.44 -0.41
CA GLU A 116 2.94 16.62 -1.38
C GLU A 116 2.16 15.35 -1.75
N VAL A 117 1.64 14.63 -0.75
CA VAL A 117 0.83 13.42 -0.99
C VAL A 117 -0.51 13.76 -1.64
N MET A 118 -1.17 14.83 -1.21
CA MET A 118 -2.47 15.23 -1.76
C MET A 118 -2.40 15.77 -3.18
N ASN A 119 -1.27 16.36 -3.55
CA ASN A 119 -1.03 16.90 -4.90
C ASN A 119 -0.42 15.87 -5.86
N GLU A 120 -0.12 14.64 -5.37
CA GLU A 120 0.34 13.57 -6.25
C GLU A 120 -0.73 13.23 -7.27
N ILE A 121 -0.40 13.41 -8.51
CA ILE A 121 -1.30 13.14 -9.64
C ILE A 121 -1.12 11.68 -10.06
N PRO A 122 -2.17 10.82 -9.96
CA PRO A 122 -2.06 9.46 -10.44
C PRO A 122 -1.66 9.42 -11.91
N GLU A 123 -0.67 8.60 -12.24
CA GLU A 123 -0.18 8.43 -13.60
C GLU A 123 -1.29 7.88 -14.51
N ILE A 124 -2.08 6.93 -13.99
CA ILE A 124 -3.18 6.32 -14.72
C ILE A 124 -4.51 6.95 -14.29
N GLN A 125 -5.14 7.66 -15.21
CA GLN A 125 -6.42 8.34 -15.00
C GLN A 125 -7.40 8.01 -16.13
N ASP A 126 -8.67 8.25 -15.87
CA ASP A 126 -9.70 8.18 -16.91
C ASP A 126 -9.50 9.31 -17.93
N ALA A 127 -9.64 8.98 -19.20
CA ALA A 127 -9.68 10.00 -20.26
C ALA A 127 -10.90 10.93 -20.04
N LYS A 128 -10.80 12.19 -20.48
CA LYS A 128 -11.89 13.19 -20.29
C LYS A 128 -13.25 12.76 -20.86
N ASP A 129 -13.22 11.92 -21.88
CA ASP A 129 -14.37 11.39 -22.63
C ASP A 129 -14.52 9.87 -22.43
N ALA A 130 -13.89 9.30 -21.41
CA ALA A 130 -13.98 7.88 -21.07
C ALA A 130 -15.44 7.48 -20.83
N LYS A 131 -15.83 6.34 -21.39
CA LYS A 131 -17.16 5.76 -21.27
C LYS A 131 -17.09 4.47 -20.48
N ASP A 132 -18.20 4.07 -19.88
CA ASP A 132 -18.24 2.76 -19.25
C ASP A 132 -18.16 1.66 -20.30
N LEU A 133 -17.40 0.63 -19.99
CA LEU A 133 -17.32 -0.60 -20.78
C LEU A 133 -18.70 -1.31 -20.75
N LYS A 134 -19.32 -1.48 -21.92
CA LYS A 134 -20.68 -2.02 -22.04
C LYS A 134 -20.69 -3.38 -22.73
N ASP A 135 -21.70 -4.18 -22.41
CA ASP A 135 -22.03 -5.44 -23.07
C ASP A 135 -20.82 -6.41 -23.16
N VAL A 136 -20.12 -6.57 -22.02
CA VAL A 136 -18.88 -7.34 -21.96
C VAL A 136 -19.15 -8.83 -22.18
N SER A 137 -18.69 -9.33 -23.32
CA SER A 137 -18.63 -10.75 -23.66
C SER A 137 -17.31 -11.36 -23.19
N GLY A 138 -16.23 -10.61 -23.30
CA GLY A 138 -14.90 -10.96 -22.81
C GLY A 138 -13.90 -11.37 -23.91
N ASN A 139 -14.08 -10.89 -25.16
CA ASN A 139 -13.01 -10.99 -26.15
C ASN A 139 -11.91 -9.99 -25.79
N ILE A 140 -10.66 -10.42 -25.87
CA ILE A 140 -9.51 -9.59 -25.51
C ILE A 140 -8.53 -9.57 -26.68
N ASP A 141 -8.12 -8.36 -27.09
CA ASP A 141 -7.14 -8.15 -28.16
C ASP A 141 -5.96 -7.36 -27.63
N PHE A 142 -4.77 -7.92 -27.75
CA PHE A 142 -3.50 -7.23 -27.64
C PHE A 142 -2.97 -7.00 -29.04
N ASP A 143 -2.84 -5.75 -29.46
CA ASP A 143 -2.44 -5.35 -30.81
C ASP A 143 -1.12 -4.60 -30.77
N HIS A 144 -0.04 -5.23 -31.24
CA HIS A 144 1.33 -4.69 -31.24
C HIS A 144 1.77 -4.12 -29.90
N VAL A 145 1.46 -4.81 -28.79
CA VAL A 145 1.69 -4.32 -27.43
C VAL A 145 3.16 -4.40 -27.06
N SER A 146 3.74 -3.26 -26.71
CA SER A 146 5.07 -3.17 -26.10
C SER A 146 4.99 -2.37 -24.80
N PHE A 147 5.82 -2.75 -23.83
CA PHE A 147 5.85 -2.09 -22.53
C PHE A 147 7.25 -2.13 -21.89
N GLN A 148 7.57 -1.04 -21.18
CA GLN A 148 8.76 -0.89 -20.33
C GLN A 148 8.40 -0.12 -19.06
N TYR A 149 8.98 -0.52 -17.92
CA TYR A 149 8.75 0.18 -16.64
C TYR A 149 9.53 1.50 -16.55
N ASN A 150 10.76 1.52 -17.07
CA ASN A 150 11.63 2.69 -17.12
C ASN A 150 12.28 2.73 -18.50
N ASP A 151 12.85 3.87 -18.88
CA ASP A 151 13.38 4.13 -20.24
C ASP A 151 14.44 3.13 -20.75
N ASN A 152 14.94 2.22 -19.92
CA ASN A 152 16.08 1.36 -20.23
C ASN A 152 15.79 -0.16 -20.24
N GLU A 153 14.59 -0.62 -19.89
CA GLU A 153 14.34 -2.07 -19.77
C GLU A 153 12.99 -2.45 -20.38
N LYS A 154 13.04 -2.93 -21.61
CA LYS A 154 11.87 -3.44 -22.33
C LYS A 154 11.47 -4.80 -21.72
N VAL A 155 10.22 -4.90 -21.26
CA VAL A 155 9.69 -6.11 -20.60
C VAL A 155 8.78 -6.89 -21.53
N ILE A 156 8.06 -6.20 -22.41
CA ILE A 156 7.17 -6.79 -23.43
C ILE A 156 7.48 -6.11 -24.75
N ASP A 157 7.65 -6.93 -25.79
CA ASP A 157 7.95 -6.46 -27.13
C ASP A 157 7.00 -7.06 -28.16
N ASP A 158 6.24 -6.21 -28.84
CA ASP A 158 5.39 -6.52 -30.01
C ASP A 158 4.47 -7.73 -29.83
N VAL A 159 3.78 -7.84 -28.69
CA VAL A 159 2.84 -8.92 -28.41
C VAL A 159 1.54 -8.71 -29.18
N ASN A 160 1.18 -9.70 -29.98
CA ASN A 160 -0.08 -9.80 -30.71
C ASN A 160 -0.84 -11.04 -30.24
N LEU A 161 -1.92 -10.85 -29.47
CA LEU A 161 -2.67 -11.95 -28.88
C LEU A 161 -4.17 -11.66 -28.93
N HIS A 162 -4.93 -12.57 -29.50
CA HIS A 162 -6.38 -12.53 -29.51
C HIS A 162 -6.93 -13.69 -28.67
N ILE A 163 -7.80 -13.38 -27.70
CA ILE A 163 -8.45 -14.35 -26.80
C ILE A 163 -9.95 -14.21 -26.97
N LYS A 164 -10.62 -15.30 -27.33
CA LYS A 164 -12.07 -15.31 -27.56
C LYS A 164 -12.83 -15.31 -26.23
N ALA A 165 -14.04 -14.76 -26.25
CA ALA A 165 -14.94 -14.81 -25.11
C ALA A 165 -15.16 -16.25 -24.62
N GLY A 166 -14.95 -16.47 -23.32
CA GLY A 166 -15.07 -17.80 -22.70
C GLY A 166 -13.84 -18.72 -22.85
N GLU A 167 -12.82 -18.32 -23.59
CA GLU A 167 -11.59 -19.09 -23.79
C GLU A 167 -10.70 -19.06 -22.55
N LYS A 168 -10.03 -20.17 -22.28
CA LYS A 168 -9.09 -20.30 -21.17
C LYS A 168 -7.68 -20.45 -21.72
N ILE A 169 -6.86 -19.43 -21.52
CA ILE A 169 -5.46 -19.49 -21.94
C ILE A 169 -4.52 -19.67 -20.75
N ALA A 170 -3.42 -20.39 -20.99
CA ALA A 170 -2.32 -20.51 -20.04
C ALA A 170 -1.09 -19.75 -20.57
N LEU A 171 -0.63 -18.74 -19.81
CA LEU A 171 0.63 -18.04 -20.10
C LEU A 171 1.78 -18.80 -19.45
N VAL A 172 2.73 -19.27 -20.24
CA VAL A 172 3.92 -19.99 -19.79
C VAL A 172 5.19 -19.28 -20.25
N GLY A 173 6.27 -19.49 -19.52
CA GLY A 173 7.57 -18.91 -19.85
C GLY A 173 8.45 -18.73 -18.62
N PRO A 174 9.73 -18.38 -18.78
CA PRO A 174 10.66 -18.21 -17.67
C PRO A 174 10.24 -17.09 -16.71
N SER A 175 10.79 -17.09 -15.50
CA SER A 175 10.58 -15.97 -14.57
C SER A 175 11.13 -14.68 -15.19
N GLY A 176 10.39 -13.57 -15.04
CA GLY A 176 10.76 -12.28 -15.64
C GLY A 176 10.36 -12.10 -17.11
N SER A 177 9.70 -13.07 -17.74
CA SER A 177 9.29 -12.97 -19.17
C SER A 177 8.10 -12.04 -19.45
N GLY A 178 7.60 -11.29 -18.46
CA GLY A 178 6.51 -10.32 -18.68
C GLY A 178 5.08 -10.85 -18.50
N LYS A 179 4.84 -12.10 -18.12
CA LYS A 179 3.49 -12.69 -17.93
C LYS A 179 2.61 -11.87 -16.97
N THR A 180 3.12 -11.59 -15.77
CA THR A 180 2.42 -10.78 -14.77
C THR A 180 2.25 -9.34 -15.25
N THR A 181 3.22 -8.82 -16.00
CA THR A 181 3.14 -7.48 -16.60
C THR A 181 2.02 -7.42 -17.63
N LEU A 182 1.88 -8.43 -18.51
CA LEU A 182 0.80 -8.49 -19.50
C LEU A 182 -0.58 -8.46 -18.84
N CYS A 183 -0.76 -9.22 -17.75
CA CYS A 183 -1.98 -9.21 -16.94
C CYS A 183 -2.22 -7.86 -16.25
N SER A 184 -1.15 -7.18 -15.81
CA SER A 184 -1.22 -5.86 -15.20
C SER A 184 -1.62 -4.78 -16.22
N LEU A 185 -1.16 -4.88 -17.46
CA LEU A 185 -1.57 -4.01 -18.56
C LEU A 185 -3.05 -4.19 -18.91
N LEU A 186 -3.57 -5.41 -18.93
CA LEU A 186 -5.00 -5.65 -19.15
C LEU A 186 -5.88 -5.01 -18.07
N SER A 187 -5.43 -5.04 -16.80
CA SER A 187 -6.12 -4.37 -15.69
C SER A 187 -5.87 -2.85 -15.65
N ARG A 188 -5.08 -2.36 -16.60
CA ARG A 188 -4.63 -0.97 -16.71
C ARG A 188 -4.07 -0.44 -15.39
N PHE A 189 -3.15 -1.22 -14.77
CA PHE A 189 -2.29 -0.71 -13.71
C PHE A 189 -1.14 0.11 -14.29
N TYR A 190 -0.82 -0.12 -15.56
CA TYR A 190 0.11 0.64 -16.39
C TYR A 190 -0.51 0.83 -17.77
N ASP A 191 -0.15 1.89 -18.48
CA ASP A 191 -0.50 2.07 -19.88
C ASP A 191 0.60 1.49 -20.78
N VAL A 192 0.21 0.92 -21.92
CA VAL A 192 1.16 0.38 -22.90
C VAL A 192 2.04 1.52 -23.49
N THR A 193 3.32 1.21 -23.74
CA THR A 193 4.24 2.15 -24.39
C THR A 193 3.91 2.28 -25.87
N ASN A 194 3.63 1.16 -26.56
CA ASN A 194 3.18 1.10 -27.95
C ASN A 194 2.06 0.08 -28.08
N GLY A 195 1.29 0.18 -29.15
CA GLY A 195 0.18 -0.69 -29.44
C GLY A 195 -1.09 -0.34 -28.65
N SER A 196 -2.01 -1.28 -28.59
CA SER A 196 -3.26 -1.10 -27.86
C SER A 196 -3.81 -2.43 -27.30
N ILE A 197 -4.62 -2.30 -26.23
CA ILE A 197 -5.38 -3.41 -25.67
C ILE A 197 -6.86 -3.05 -25.75
N SER A 198 -7.68 -3.99 -26.24
CA SER A 198 -9.12 -3.81 -26.31
C SER A 198 -9.87 -4.99 -25.71
N ILE A 199 -11.07 -4.71 -25.18
CA ILE A 199 -12.04 -5.69 -24.73
C ILE A 199 -13.31 -5.49 -25.56
N ASP A 200 -13.73 -6.53 -26.26
CA ASP A 200 -14.88 -6.51 -27.19
C ASP A 200 -14.81 -5.32 -28.17
N GLY A 201 -13.60 -5.05 -28.73
CA GLY A 201 -13.32 -3.94 -29.66
C GLY A 201 -13.26 -2.56 -29.02
N GLN A 202 -13.44 -2.44 -27.68
CA GLN A 202 -13.36 -1.18 -26.95
C GLN A 202 -11.96 -1.03 -26.34
N ASN A 203 -11.20 -0.03 -26.79
CA ASN A 203 -9.85 0.23 -26.26
C ASN A 203 -9.92 0.60 -24.76
N ILE A 204 -9.13 -0.11 -23.92
CA ILE A 204 -9.14 0.07 -22.47
C ILE A 204 -8.70 1.46 -22.01
N LYS A 205 -7.99 2.24 -22.84
CA LYS A 205 -7.64 3.65 -22.55
C LYS A 205 -8.85 4.59 -22.62
N ASN A 206 -9.88 4.23 -23.40
CA ASN A 206 -11.05 5.04 -23.63
C ASN A 206 -12.26 4.67 -22.76
N VAL A 207 -12.07 3.71 -21.85
CA VAL A 207 -13.10 3.32 -20.88
C VAL A 207 -12.74 3.73 -19.46
N THR A 208 -13.75 3.89 -18.61
CA THR A 208 -13.49 4.24 -17.19
C THR A 208 -12.81 3.08 -16.48
N LEU A 209 -11.81 3.39 -15.64
CA LEU A 209 -11.09 2.39 -14.84
C LEU A 209 -12.03 1.58 -13.95
N LYS A 210 -13.08 2.24 -13.43
CA LYS A 210 -14.09 1.59 -12.61
C LYS A 210 -14.85 0.52 -13.39
N SER A 211 -15.33 0.81 -14.59
CA SER A 211 -16.06 -0.17 -15.41
C SER A 211 -15.13 -1.27 -15.92
N LEU A 212 -13.92 -0.93 -16.36
CA LEU A 212 -12.90 -1.91 -16.77
C LEU A 212 -12.61 -2.91 -15.65
N ARG A 213 -12.20 -2.40 -14.50
CA ARG A 213 -11.80 -3.24 -13.35
C ARG A 213 -12.97 -3.98 -12.72
N SER A 214 -14.22 -3.50 -12.86
CA SER A 214 -15.39 -4.25 -12.39
C SER A 214 -15.61 -5.54 -13.19
N ASN A 215 -15.23 -5.57 -14.46
CA ASN A 215 -15.35 -6.73 -15.33
C ASN A 215 -14.16 -7.70 -15.28
N ILE A 216 -13.07 -7.34 -14.60
CA ILE A 216 -11.88 -8.17 -14.44
C ILE A 216 -11.78 -8.64 -13.00
N GLY A 217 -11.68 -9.94 -12.77
CA GLY A 217 -11.37 -10.57 -11.48
C GLY A 217 -9.92 -11.00 -11.45
N LEU A 218 -9.20 -10.65 -10.40
CA LEU A 218 -7.80 -11.01 -10.20
C LEU A 218 -7.67 -11.88 -8.95
N VAL A 219 -7.15 -13.09 -9.12
CA VAL A 219 -6.71 -13.96 -8.02
C VAL A 219 -5.20 -13.97 -8.02
N GLN A 220 -4.60 -13.32 -7.00
CA GLN A 220 -3.15 -13.16 -6.89
C GLN A 220 -2.51 -14.32 -6.12
N GLN A 221 -1.23 -14.55 -6.37
CA GLN A 221 -0.39 -15.50 -5.63
C GLN A 221 -0.30 -15.10 -4.15
N ASP A 222 0.09 -13.84 -3.89
CA ASP A 222 0.16 -13.27 -2.55
C ASP A 222 -1.14 -12.58 -2.18
N VAL A 223 -1.95 -13.27 -1.36
CA VAL A 223 -3.26 -12.74 -0.95
C VAL A 223 -3.11 -11.68 0.11
N TYR A 224 -3.61 -10.48 -0.18
CA TYR A 224 -3.73 -9.42 0.79
C TYR A 224 -5.13 -9.39 1.42
N LEU A 225 -5.20 -9.56 2.75
CA LEU A 225 -6.41 -9.33 3.51
C LEU A 225 -6.30 -8.02 4.29
N PHE A 226 -7.35 -7.22 4.20
CA PHE A 226 -7.44 -5.98 4.98
C PHE A 226 -7.70 -6.29 6.45
N THR A 227 -7.23 -5.41 7.31
CA THR A 227 -7.57 -5.43 8.73
C THR A 227 -9.07 -5.28 8.89
N GLY A 228 -9.73 -6.28 9.49
CA GLY A 228 -11.18 -6.33 9.60
C GLY A 228 -11.68 -7.77 9.77
N THR A 229 -12.99 -7.96 9.65
CA THR A 229 -13.63 -9.28 9.75
C THR A 229 -13.53 -10.07 8.44
N ILE A 230 -13.81 -11.37 8.49
CA ILE A 230 -13.89 -12.21 7.30
C ILE A 230 -15.00 -11.71 6.38
N GLU A 231 -16.15 -11.33 6.92
CA GLU A 231 -17.26 -10.76 6.15
C GLU A 231 -16.84 -9.51 5.38
N GLN A 232 -16.23 -8.55 6.06
CA GLN A 232 -15.72 -7.32 5.43
C GLN A 232 -14.71 -7.62 4.32
N ASN A 233 -13.86 -8.61 4.52
CA ASN A 233 -12.89 -9.02 3.53
C ASN A 233 -13.54 -9.67 2.29
N ILE A 234 -14.59 -10.45 2.42
CA ILE A 234 -15.33 -11.01 1.28
C ILE A 234 -16.16 -9.91 0.59
N ALA A 235 -16.86 -9.08 1.38
CA ALA A 235 -17.67 -7.95 0.90
C ALA A 235 -16.87 -6.93 0.06
N TYR A 236 -15.54 -6.89 0.22
CA TYR A 236 -14.67 -6.05 -0.60
C TYR A 236 -14.78 -6.35 -2.10
N GLY A 237 -15.18 -7.57 -2.47
CA GLY A 237 -15.44 -7.95 -3.87
C GLY A 237 -16.62 -7.19 -4.48
N ARG A 238 -17.64 -6.87 -3.70
CA ARG A 238 -18.80 -6.06 -4.09
C ARG A 238 -19.36 -5.33 -2.87
N PRO A 239 -18.96 -4.07 -2.64
CA PRO A 239 -19.48 -3.26 -1.55
C PRO A 239 -21.01 -3.15 -1.59
N GLY A 240 -21.66 -3.35 -0.44
CA GLY A 240 -23.12 -3.33 -0.33
C GLY A 240 -23.80 -4.68 -0.62
N ALA A 241 -23.05 -5.76 -0.80
CA ALA A 241 -23.62 -7.11 -0.89
C ALA A 241 -24.30 -7.51 0.43
N SER A 242 -25.39 -8.27 0.35
CA SER A 242 -26.05 -8.80 1.53
C SER A 242 -25.24 -9.93 2.18
N HIS A 243 -25.53 -10.23 3.46
CA HIS A 243 -24.89 -11.33 4.16
C HIS A 243 -25.12 -12.67 3.43
N GLU A 244 -26.32 -12.91 2.91
CA GLU A 244 -26.65 -14.12 2.17
C GLU A 244 -25.81 -14.28 0.89
N GLU A 245 -25.57 -13.19 0.17
CA GLU A 245 -24.70 -13.19 -1.02
C GLU A 245 -23.25 -13.47 -0.65
N ILE A 246 -22.76 -12.94 0.48
CA ILE A 246 -21.43 -13.21 1.01
C ILE A 246 -21.28 -14.69 1.40
N VAL A 247 -22.29 -15.24 2.07
CA VAL A 247 -22.32 -16.67 2.45
C VAL A 247 -22.31 -17.57 1.21
N GLU A 248 -23.08 -17.25 0.17
CA GLU A 248 -23.10 -18.01 -1.07
C GLU A 248 -21.72 -17.95 -1.80
N ALA A 249 -21.10 -16.80 -1.83
CA ALA A 249 -19.74 -16.66 -2.36
C ALA A 249 -18.71 -17.50 -1.57
N ALA A 250 -18.83 -17.51 -0.25
CA ALA A 250 -17.98 -18.30 0.64
C ALA A 250 -18.18 -19.81 0.44
N LYS A 251 -19.42 -20.27 0.22
CA LYS A 251 -19.74 -21.67 -0.11
C LYS A 251 -19.09 -22.07 -1.43
N LYS A 252 -19.22 -21.27 -2.47
CA LYS A 252 -18.59 -21.51 -3.79
C LYS A 252 -17.06 -21.57 -3.70
N ALA A 253 -16.47 -20.78 -2.82
CA ALA A 253 -15.03 -20.80 -2.55
C ALA A 253 -14.60 -21.90 -1.55
N ASN A 254 -15.51 -22.77 -1.10
CA ASN A 254 -15.25 -23.85 -0.13
C ASN A 254 -14.61 -23.34 1.18
N ILE A 255 -14.99 -22.14 1.67
CA ILE A 255 -14.49 -21.58 2.93
C ILE A 255 -15.57 -21.45 4.01
N HIS A 256 -16.85 -21.60 3.65
CA HIS A 256 -18.00 -21.42 4.55
C HIS A 256 -17.91 -22.30 5.81
N ASP A 257 -17.69 -23.60 5.65
CA ASP A 257 -17.66 -24.54 6.78
C ASP A 257 -16.52 -24.22 7.76
N PHE A 258 -15.37 -23.80 7.26
CA PHE A 258 -14.29 -23.30 8.10
C PHE A 258 -14.72 -22.03 8.85
N ILE A 259 -15.35 -21.06 8.19
CA ILE A 259 -15.82 -19.83 8.83
C ILE A 259 -16.80 -20.16 9.96
N MET A 260 -17.75 -21.08 9.71
CA MET A 260 -18.74 -21.49 10.70
C MET A 260 -18.14 -22.30 11.85
N SER A 261 -16.96 -22.87 11.70
CA SER A 261 -16.24 -23.53 12.79
C SER A 261 -15.54 -22.55 13.76
N LEU A 262 -15.44 -21.27 13.38
CA LEU A 262 -14.84 -20.24 14.22
C LEU A 262 -15.86 -19.71 15.24
N PRO A 263 -15.44 -19.31 16.44
CA PRO A 263 -16.35 -18.82 17.49
C PRO A 263 -17.23 -17.65 17.09
N GLU A 264 -16.69 -16.75 16.28
CA GLU A 264 -17.36 -15.52 15.81
C GLU A 264 -17.84 -15.64 14.35
N GLY A 265 -17.68 -16.80 13.71
CA GLY A 265 -18.11 -17.03 12.34
C GLY A 265 -17.57 -15.97 11.37
N TYR A 266 -18.46 -15.33 10.62
CA TYR A 266 -18.11 -14.27 9.65
C TYR A 266 -17.57 -13.00 10.31
N ASP A 267 -17.89 -12.72 11.57
CA ASP A 267 -17.39 -11.59 12.34
C ASP A 267 -15.97 -11.81 12.88
N THR A 268 -15.39 -12.98 12.66
CA THR A 268 -14.02 -13.29 13.09
C THR A 268 -13.03 -12.31 12.49
N PHE A 269 -12.22 -11.68 13.36
CA PHE A 269 -11.22 -10.69 12.97
C PHE A 269 -9.98 -11.35 12.39
N CYS A 270 -9.61 -11.00 11.14
CA CYS A 270 -8.50 -11.61 10.40
C CYS A 270 -7.11 -11.24 10.92
N GLY A 271 -6.98 -10.15 11.68
CA GLY A 271 -5.68 -9.55 12.03
C GLY A 271 -5.07 -8.74 10.89
N GLU A 272 -3.92 -8.14 11.16
CA GLU A 272 -3.16 -7.40 10.15
C GLU A 272 -2.69 -8.37 9.06
N ARG A 273 -3.00 -8.08 7.78
CA ARG A 273 -2.71 -8.92 6.62
C ARG A 273 -3.17 -10.38 6.77
N GLY A 274 -4.20 -10.61 7.59
CA GLY A 274 -4.72 -11.97 7.81
C GLY A 274 -3.76 -12.90 8.55
N THR A 275 -2.95 -12.39 9.49
CA THR A 275 -1.94 -13.18 10.23
C THR A 275 -2.53 -14.35 11.03
N ARG A 276 -3.83 -14.32 11.30
CA ARG A 276 -4.53 -15.40 12.02
C ARG A 276 -5.01 -16.55 11.14
N LEU A 277 -4.81 -16.45 9.81
CA LEU A 277 -5.32 -17.41 8.83
C LEU A 277 -4.16 -18.10 8.10
N SER A 278 -4.36 -19.38 7.75
CA SER A 278 -3.40 -20.10 6.89
C SER A 278 -3.41 -19.56 5.46
N GLY A 279 -2.37 -19.87 4.69
CA GLY A 279 -2.27 -19.48 3.28
C GLY A 279 -3.47 -19.93 2.44
N GLY A 280 -3.89 -21.19 2.62
CA GLY A 280 -5.06 -21.75 1.92
C GLY A 280 -6.39 -21.11 2.34
N GLN A 281 -6.54 -20.68 3.60
CA GLN A 281 -7.71 -19.95 4.06
C GLN A 281 -7.77 -18.56 3.45
N LYS A 282 -6.65 -17.84 3.44
CA LYS A 282 -6.55 -16.52 2.77
C LYS A 282 -6.89 -16.62 1.29
N GLN A 283 -6.35 -17.64 0.61
CA GLN A 283 -6.59 -17.85 -0.82
C GLN A 283 -8.08 -18.07 -1.10
N ARG A 284 -8.76 -18.91 -0.31
CA ARG A 284 -10.20 -19.17 -0.46
C ARG A 284 -11.04 -17.92 -0.17
N ILE A 285 -10.65 -17.06 0.78
CA ILE A 285 -11.31 -15.76 0.99
C ILE A 285 -11.11 -14.85 -0.23
N SER A 286 -9.92 -14.82 -0.83
CA SER A 286 -9.68 -14.08 -2.07
C SER A 286 -10.54 -14.60 -3.23
N ILE A 287 -10.68 -15.91 -3.36
CA ILE A 287 -11.57 -16.53 -4.36
C ILE A 287 -13.04 -16.16 -4.09
N ALA A 288 -13.48 -16.14 -2.83
CA ALA A 288 -14.82 -15.71 -2.45
C ALA A 288 -15.10 -14.26 -2.87
N ARG A 289 -14.12 -13.34 -2.73
CA ARG A 289 -14.21 -11.96 -3.26
C ARG A 289 -14.53 -11.95 -4.75
N VAL A 290 -13.87 -12.80 -5.52
CA VAL A 290 -14.03 -12.86 -6.99
C VAL A 290 -15.37 -13.50 -7.36
N PHE A 291 -15.84 -14.54 -6.65
CA PHE A 291 -17.18 -15.07 -6.82
C PHE A 291 -18.26 -14.02 -6.56
N LEU A 292 -18.12 -13.23 -5.50
CA LEU A 292 -19.04 -12.16 -5.15
C LEU A 292 -19.07 -11.04 -6.20
N LYS A 293 -17.89 -10.70 -6.73
CA LYS A 293 -17.72 -9.71 -7.79
C LYS A 293 -18.33 -10.16 -9.12
N ASN A 294 -18.27 -11.46 -9.45
CA ASN A 294 -18.80 -12.09 -10.65
C ASN A 294 -18.34 -11.45 -11.97
N PRO A 295 -17.03 -11.32 -12.22
CA PRO A 295 -16.49 -10.67 -13.42
C PRO A 295 -16.62 -11.57 -14.67
N LYS A 296 -16.54 -10.97 -15.86
CA LYS A 296 -16.51 -11.70 -17.14
C LYS A 296 -15.13 -12.21 -17.53
N ILE A 297 -14.09 -11.53 -17.07
CA ILE A 297 -12.69 -11.86 -17.36
C ILE A 297 -12.00 -12.21 -16.05
N LEU A 298 -11.23 -13.29 -16.04
CA LEU A 298 -10.45 -13.74 -14.89
C LEU A 298 -8.96 -13.74 -15.21
N ILE A 299 -8.19 -13.25 -14.26
CA ILE A 299 -6.73 -13.38 -14.24
C ILE A 299 -6.38 -14.21 -13.01
N LEU A 300 -5.72 -15.35 -13.23
CA LEU A 300 -5.30 -16.27 -12.19
C LEU A 300 -3.78 -16.32 -12.15
N ASP A 301 -3.19 -15.72 -11.12
CA ASP A 301 -1.74 -15.68 -10.94
C ASP A 301 -1.35 -16.70 -9.86
N GLU A 302 -0.79 -17.83 -10.28
CA GLU A 302 -0.22 -18.93 -9.48
C GLU A 302 -0.91 -19.19 -8.11
N ALA A 303 -2.23 -19.30 -8.12
CA ALA A 303 -3.07 -19.31 -6.92
C ALA A 303 -2.83 -20.52 -5.95
N THR A 304 -1.86 -21.42 -6.22
CA THR A 304 -1.66 -22.66 -5.45
C THR A 304 -0.22 -22.96 -5.01
N SER A 305 0.74 -22.07 -5.23
CA SER A 305 2.18 -22.37 -5.16
C SER A 305 2.76 -22.76 -3.79
N ALA A 306 2.08 -22.48 -2.69
CA ALA A 306 2.62 -22.67 -1.33
C ALA A 306 1.67 -23.47 -0.40
N LEU A 307 0.81 -24.35 -0.97
CA LEU A 307 -0.24 -25.02 -0.21
C LEU A 307 0.02 -26.53 -0.07
N ASP A 308 -0.54 -27.12 0.97
CA ASP A 308 -0.64 -28.56 1.13
C ASP A 308 -1.55 -29.18 0.07
N ASN A 309 -1.34 -30.43 -0.28
CA ASN A 309 -2.03 -31.13 -1.37
C ASN A 309 -3.56 -31.13 -1.24
N GLU A 310 -4.11 -31.16 -0.01
CA GLU A 310 -5.56 -31.14 0.20
C GLU A 310 -6.14 -29.76 -0.03
N SER A 311 -5.52 -28.72 0.51
CA SER A 311 -5.90 -27.31 0.27
C SER A 311 -5.77 -26.95 -1.21
N GLU A 312 -4.71 -27.41 -1.88
CA GLU A 312 -4.51 -27.22 -3.31
C GLU A 312 -5.67 -27.80 -4.13
N ARG A 313 -6.09 -29.04 -3.85
CA ARG A 313 -7.20 -29.70 -4.56
C ARG A 313 -8.52 -28.96 -4.39
N ILE A 314 -8.80 -28.47 -3.18
CA ILE A 314 -10.03 -27.70 -2.88
C ILE A 314 -10.01 -26.39 -3.66
N ILE A 315 -8.89 -25.68 -3.64
CA ILE A 315 -8.73 -24.40 -4.35
C ILE A 315 -8.84 -24.59 -5.85
N GLN A 316 -8.16 -25.60 -6.39
CA GLN A 316 -8.22 -25.91 -7.82
C GLN A 316 -9.67 -26.15 -8.29
N LYS A 317 -10.46 -26.91 -7.53
CA LYS A 317 -11.88 -27.12 -7.81
C LYS A 317 -12.66 -25.79 -7.78
N SER A 318 -12.42 -24.93 -6.80
CA SER A 318 -13.08 -23.62 -6.70
C SER A 318 -12.70 -22.71 -7.88
N LEU A 319 -11.44 -22.74 -8.33
CA LEU A 319 -10.98 -21.99 -9.51
C LEU A 319 -11.57 -22.54 -10.82
N GLU A 320 -11.72 -23.86 -10.96
CA GLU A 320 -12.41 -24.48 -12.11
C GLU A 320 -13.88 -24.05 -12.16
N ASP A 321 -14.58 -24.06 -11.01
CA ASP A 321 -15.96 -23.59 -10.93
C ASP A 321 -16.06 -22.08 -11.21
N LEU A 322 -15.11 -21.29 -10.73
CA LEU A 322 -15.02 -19.85 -11.01
C LEU A 322 -14.78 -19.56 -12.49
N SER A 323 -14.04 -20.41 -13.19
CA SER A 323 -13.65 -20.23 -14.60
C SER A 323 -14.74 -20.59 -15.60
N LYS A 324 -15.87 -21.18 -15.17
CA LYS A 324 -16.97 -21.54 -16.07
C LYS A 324 -17.61 -20.29 -16.67
N ASP A 325 -17.84 -20.34 -17.98
CA ASP A 325 -18.48 -19.26 -18.76
C ASP A 325 -17.77 -17.89 -18.66
N ARG A 326 -16.44 -17.90 -18.49
CA ARG A 326 -15.60 -16.70 -18.40
C ARG A 326 -14.33 -16.84 -19.23
N THR A 327 -13.87 -15.72 -19.74
CA THR A 327 -12.53 -15.64 -20.35
C THR A 327 -11.48 -15.67 -19.25
N CYS A 328 -10.55 -16.62 -19.33
CA CYS A 328 -9.56 -16.85 -18.28
C CYS A 328 -8.14 -16.72 -18.82
N ILE A 329 -7.34 -15.92 -18.16
CA ILE A 329 -5.89 -15.85 -18.38
C ILE A 329 -5.22 -16.39 -17.13
N THR A 330 -4.50 -17.50 -17.27
CA THR A 330 -3.82 -18.14 -16.14
C THR A 330 -2.31 -18.07 -16.34
N ILE A 331 -1.61 -17.47 -15.38
CA ILE A 331 -0.15 -17.53 -15.31
C ILE A 331 0.21 -18.87 -14.70
N ALA A 332 0.76 -19.77 -15.54
CA ALA A 332 0.96 -21.15 -15.17
C ALA A 332 2.44 -21.43 -14.85
N HIS A 333 2.67 -21.92 -13.64
CA HIS A 333 3.94 -22.49 -13.20
C HIS A 333 3.86 -23.99 -12.91
N ARG A 334 2.63 -24.57 -13.02
CA ARG A 334 2.37 -26.01 -12.79
C ARG A 334 1.68 -26.66 -13.98
N LEU A 335 2.07 -27.89 -14.27
CA LEU A 335 1.49 -28.69 -15.33
C LEU A 335 -0.03 -28.93 -15.17
N SER A 336 -0.52 -29.04 -13.94
CA SER A 336 -1.95 -29.19 -13.64
C SER A 336 -2.79 -28.02 -14.13
N THR A 337 -2.25 -26.81 -14.04
CA THR A 337 -2.92 -25.58 -14.48
C THR A 337 -2.96 -25.45 -15.99
N ILE A 338 -1.88 -25.87 -16.66
CA ILE A 338 -1.76 -25.85 -18.13
C ILE A 338 -2.72 -26.85 -18.78
N ARG A 339 -2.94 -28.01 -18.16
CA ARG A 339 -3.73 -29.10 -18.71
C ARG A 339 -5.21 -28.78 -18.98
N ASN A 340 -5.75 -27.81 -18.24
CA ASN A 340 -7.15 -27.39 -18.34
C ASN A 340 -7.34 -26.13 -19.19
N ALA A 341 -6.29 -25.62 -19.83
CA ALA A 341 -6.34 -24.50 -20.76
C ALA A 341 -6.78 -24.99 -22.15
N ASP A 342 -7.57 -24.18 -22.86
CA ASP A 342 -7.94 -24.39 -24.24
C ASP A 342 -6.75 -24.09 -25.16
N GLU A 343 -5.87 -23.21 -24.72
CA GLU A 343 -4.69 -22.76 -25.45
C GLU A 343 -3.53 -22.42 -24.53
N ILE A 344 -2.31 -22.69 -24.98
CA ILE A 344 -1.07 -22.36 -24.29
C ILE A 344 -0.33 -21.28 -25.08
N VAL A 345 0.04 -20.20 -24.42
CA VAL A 345 0.79 -19.09 -24.99
C VAL A 345 2.15 -19.01 -24.32
N VAL A 346 3.21 -19.19 -25.09
CA VAL A 346 4.59 -19.11 -24.60
C VAL A 346 5.11 -17.69 -24.76
N ILE A 347 5.49 -17.05 -23.64
CA ILE A 347 6.03 -15.68 -23.61
C ILE A 347 7.46 -15.74 -23.07
N ASP A 348 8.37 -15.08 -23.77
CA ASP A 348 9.73 -14.81 -23.28
C ASP A 348 10.12 -13.32 -23.40
N ALA A 349 11.38 -13.02 -23.12
CA ALA A 349 11.90 -11.64 -23.14
C ALA A 349 11.85 -10.96 -24.52
N THR A 350 11.63 -11.72 -25.60
CA THR A 350 11.59 -11.24 -26.99
C THR A 350 10.16 -11.15 -27.55
N GLY A 351 9.16 -11.54 -26.75
CA GLY A 351 7.75 -11.47 -27.14
C GLY A 351 7.01 -12.80 -27.02
N MET A 352 5.96 -12.97 -27.83
CA MET A 352 5.20 -14.20 -27.94
C MET A 352 5.83 -15.12 -29.00
N HIS A 353 6.22 -16.36 -28.60
CA HIS A 353 6.94 -17.30 -29.48
C HIS A 353 6.08 -18.38 -30.06
N GLU A 354 5.23 -19.00 -29.28
CA GLU A 354 4.41 -20.12 -29.70
C GLU A 354 3.01 -20.01 -29.14
N ARG A 355 2.05 -20.48 -29.95
CA ARG A 355 0.65 -20.58 -29.61
C ARG A 355 0.17 -21.99 -30.04
N GLY A 356 -0.39 -22.77 -29.11
CA GLY A 356 -0.81 -24.12 -29.42
C GLY A 356 -1.78 -24.74 -28.41
#